data_e237afaaf93f48225adacd2a51db2123
#
_entry.id   e237afaaf93f48225adacd2a51db2123
#
_cell.length_a   1.000
_cell.length_b   1.000
_cell.length_c   1.000
_cell.angle_alpha   90.00
_cell.angle_beta   90.00
_cell.angle_gamma   90.00
#
_symmetry.space_group_name_H-M   'P 1'
#
loop_
_entity.id
_entity.type
_entity.pdbx_description
1 polymer ?
#
loop_
_entity_poly.entity_id
_entity_poly.type
_entity_poly.pdbx_seq_one_letter_code
_entity_poly.pdbx_strand_id
1 'polypeptide(L)'
;MLNRRAFLASMTGAAAVTRLAAAPRRPNIVLILADDMGFSDIGCYGSEISTPNLDRLAQRGLRFTQFYNTARCCPTRASILTGLYPHQAGVGHMIQDRGVPSYQGYLNDRCVTIAEVLRTAGYRTLMSGKWHVGEDRPHWPTDRGFEKYFGLISGASNYWRLDEGRKMAMDDKPWTPPPQGFYMTDAITDYAVKFIDQYGRGPEPFFLYAAYTAPHWPLHAHPQDIQKYEGKYMKGWDELRKERHRRQIEMGIVDKRWPLTPRDERAPAWETVEDRKARDRAMAVYAAQVDRLDQDIGRVLAKIREIGAEENTLVIFLADNGGCAEEINRGVKGVPPGPPDSYFSYGLPWANASNTPFRLYKHWVHEGGIATPFIAYCPSIVKERGKIVHEVGHIVDLMATCVDLAGAKYPQTFNGKPIQPMEGKSLVPVFQGRSLGSRKLFWEHEGNRAVRDGKWKLVSRYPKEWELYDLEADRTEMNDLSAKMPERVAQMAKDYAAWAARCGVKTPEELGKKTKQKG
;
A
#
# COMPACT_ATOMS: atom_id res chain seq x y z
N MET A 1 -44.26 -83.32 17.46
CA MET A 1 -42.88 -82.97 17.87
C MET A 1 -42.50 -81.76 17.08
N LEU A 2 -42.57 -80.63 17.73
CA LEU A 2 -42.31 -79.31 17.06
C LEU A 2 -40.90 -78.86 17.35
N ASN A 3 -40.18 -78.63 16.26
CA ASN A 3 -38.77 -78.15 16.30
C ASN A 3 -38.75 -76.62 16.21
N ARG A 4 -38.30 -75.98 17.29
CA ARG A 4 -38.06 -74.54 17.34
C ARG A 4 -36.68 -74.21 16.76
N ARG A 5 -36.61 -73.51 15.66
CA ARG A 5 -35.41 -72.77 15.23
C ARG A 5 -35.68 -71.29 15.32
N ALA A 6 -35.00 -70.69 16.28
CA ALA A 6 -35.00 -69.23 16.47
C ALA A 6 -34.22 -68.58 15.34
N PHE A 7 -34.82 -67.59 14.69
CA PHE A 7 -34.21 -66.72 13.68
C PHE A 7 -33.65 -65.50 14.41
N LEU A 8 -32.33 -65.46 14.57
CA LEU A 8 -31.63 -64.26 15.04
C LEU A 8 -31.38 -63.36 13.81
N ALA A 9 -32.16 -62.33 13.62
CA ALA A 9 -31.89 -61.26 12.67
C ALA A 9 -30.89 -60.26 13.28
N SER A 10 -29.63 -60.28 12.84
CA SER A 10 -28.63 -59.27 13.19
C SER A 10 -28.93 -57.99 12.44
N MET A 11 -29.46 -56.99 13.15
CA MET A 11 -29.50 -55.62 12.66
C MET A 11 -28.11 -55.00 12.82
N THR A 12 -27.29 -55.00 11.77
CA THR A 12 -26.11 -54.15 11.65
C THR A 12 -26.58 -52.76 11.25
N GLY A 13 -26.85 -51.92 12.25
CA GLY A 13 -27.06 -50.50 12.05
C GLY A 13 -25.76 -49.83 11.64
N ALA A 14 -25.59 -49.52 10.37
CA ALA A 14 -24.54 -48.65 9.89
C ALA A 14 -24.86 -47.23 10.36
N ALA A 15 -24.22 -46.80 11.46
CA ALA A 15 -24.22 -45.40 11.85
C ALA A 15 -23.49 -44.58 10.79
N ALA A 16 -24.23 -43.96 9.89
CA ALA A 16 -23.70 -42.96 8.99
C ALA A 16 -23.24 -41.76 9.85
N VAL A 17 -21.95 -41.71 10.16
CA VAL A 17 -21.31 -40.50 10.72
C VAL A 17 -21.33 -39.47 9.63
N THR A 18 -22.39 -38.67 9.57
CA THR A 18 -22.41 -37.42 8.82
C THR A 18 -21.33 -36.53 9.42
N ARG A 19 -20.14 -36.52 8.79
CA ARG A 19 -19.18 -35.44 9.04
C ARG A 19 -19.90 -34.14 8.70
N LEU A 20 -20.40 -33.42 9.69
CA LEU A 20 -20.72 -32.02 9.52
C LEU A 20 -19.45 -31.37 8.97
N ALA A 21 -19.49 -30.95 7.70
CA ALA A 21 -18.43 -30.15 7.14
C ALA A 21 -18.31 -28.92 8.05
N ALA A 22 -17.19 -28.81 8.76
CA ALA A 22 -16.91 -27.64 9.57
C ALA A 22 -17.06 -26.43 8.66
N ALA A 23 -17.80 -25.41 9.11
CA ALA A 23 -17.94 -24.16 8.37
C ALA A 23 -16.55 -23.69 7.95
N PRO A 24 -16.36 -23.21 6.72
CA PRO A 24 -15.05 -22.79 6.24
C PRO A 24 -14.46 -21.78 7.22
N ARG A 25 -13.27 -22.11 7.74
CA ARG A 25 -12.59 -21.28 8.74
C ARG A 25 -12.25 -19.94 8.09
N ARG A 26 -12.71 -18.83 8.71
CA ARG A 26 -12.39 -17.47 8.24
C ARG A 26 -10.87 -17.30 8.12
N PRO A 27 -10.35 -16.72 7.02
CA PRO A 27 -8.91 -16.61 6.80
C PRO A 27 -8.27 -15.59 7.74
N ASN A 28 -7.02 -15.81 8.10
CA ASN A 28 -6.19 -14.72 8.60
C ASN A 28 -5.94 -13.71 7.46
N ILE A 29 -5.69 -12.47 7.80
CA ILE A 29 -5.41 -11.40 6.84
C ILE A 29 -4.12 -10.71 7.25
N VAL A 30 -3.15 -10.68 6.35
CA VAL A 30 -1.88 -9.97 6.51
C VAL A 30 -1.75 -8.94 5.40
N LEU A 31 -1.81 -7.67 5.78
CA LEU A 31 -1.67 -6.53 4.89
C LEU A 31 -0.30 -5.91 5.07
N ILE A 32 0.56 -6.02 4.07
CA ILE A 32 1.93 -5.52 4.05
C ILE A 32 1.99 -4.26 3.19
N LEU A 33 2.39 -3.15 3.78
CA LEU A 33 2.49 -1.85 3.11
C LEU A 33 3.93 -1.36 3.11
N ALA A 34 4.49 -1.10 1.91
CA ALA A 34 5.74 -0.37 1.73
C ALA A 34 5.48 1.14 1.68
N ASP A 35 6.48 1.96 2.00
CA ASP A 35 6.42 3.41 2.05
C ASP A 35 7.35 4.03 0.99
N ASP A 36 6.80 4.84 0.07
CA ASP A 36 7.55 5.49 -1.02
C ASP A 36 8.18 4.54 -2.05
N MET A 37 7.56 3.40 -2.33
CA MET A 37 8.05 2.44 -3.31
C MET A 37 7.41 2.65 -4.68
N GLY A 38 8.23 2.81 -5.73
CA GLY A 38 7.75 2.96 -7.10
C GLY A 38 7.21 1.66 -7.71
N PHE A 39 6.42 1.80 -8.78
CA PHE A 39 5.76 0.70 -9.48
C PHE A 39 6.72 -0.41 -9.95
N SER A 40 7.95 -0.03 -10.31
CA SER A 40 8.95 -0.95 -10.89
C SER A 40 10.05 -1.39 -9.91
N ASP A 41 9.91 -1.19 -8.58
CA ASP A 41 11.03 -1.38 -7.65
C ASP A 41 11.17 -2.80 -7.09
N ILE A 42 10.30 -3.75 -7.45
CA ILE A 42 10.41 -5.15 -7.07
C ILE A 42 10.58 -6.07 -8.28
N GLY A 43 11.26 -7.20 -8.12
CA GLY A 43 11.66 -8.10 -9.21
C GLY A 43 10.50 -8.52 -10.10
N CYS A 44 9.38 -8.96 -9.52
CA CYS A 44 8.19 -9.37 -10.27
C CYS A 44 7.43 -8.22 -10.97
N TYR A 45 7.89 -6.97 -10.84
CA TYR A 45 7.46 -5.79 -11.60
C TYR A 45 8.59 -5.17 -12.44
N GLY A 46 9.67 -5.91 -12.69
CA GLY A 46 10.72 -5.55 -13.64
C GLY A 46 11.99 -4.97 -13.03
N SER A 47 12.13 -4.89 -11.70
CA SER A 47 13.33 -4.41 -11.03
C SER A 47 14.53 -5.36 -11.18
N GLU A 48 15.72 -4.78 -11.06
CA GLU A 48 16.99 -5.46 -10.83
C GLU A 48 17.28 -5.69 -9.34
N ILE A 49 16.48 -5.10 -8.46
CA ILE A 49 16.59 -5.28 -7.01
C ILE A 49 16.12 -6.68 -6.64
N SER A 50 16.87 -7.35 -5.80
CA SER A 50 16.57 -8.71 -5.36
C SER A 50 15.40 -8.73 -4.38
N THR A 51 14.28 -9.31 -4.79
CA THR A 51 13.08 -9.47 -3.95
C THR A 51 12.48 -10.88 -4.03
N PRO A 52 13.27 -11.92 -3.70
CA PRO A 52 12.89 -13.32 -3.95
C PRO A 52 11.65 -13.77 -3.16
N ASN A 53 11.34 -13.17 -2.02
CA ASN A 53 10.16 -13.51 -1.24
C ASN A 53 8.89 -12.94 -1.85
N LEU A 54 8.91 -11.68 -2.29
CA LEU A 54 7.81 -11.05 -3.03
C LEU A 54 7.62 -11.70 -4.40
N ASP A 55 8.71 -12.03 -5.10
CA ASP A 55 8.66 -12.71 -6.39
C ASP A 55 8.00 -14.09 -6.27
N ARG A 56 8.35 -14.86 -5.21
CA ARG A 56 7.70 -16.14 -4.91
C ARG A 56 6.23 -15.96 -4.54
N LEU A 57 5.89 -14.93 -3.78
CA LEU A 57 4.51 -14.59 -3.43
C LEU A 57 3.69 -14.31 -4.70
N ALA A 58 4.25 -13.54 -5.63
CA ALA A 58 3.65 -13.23 -6.94
C ALA A 58 3.49 -14.47 -7.83
N GLN A 59 4.50 -15.37 -7.86
CA GLN A 59 4.44 -16.62 -8.62
C GLN A 59 3.36 -17.59 -8.10
N ARG A 60 3.04 -17.53 -6.82
CA ARG A 60 2.03 -18.38 -6.17
C ARG A 60 0.68 -17.71 -5.98
N GLY A 61 0.60 -16.41 -6.17
CA GLY A 61 -0.57 -15.56 -6.01
C GLY A 61 -1.01 -14.87 -7.31
N LEU A 62 -1.59 -13.70 -7.16
CA LEU A 62 -2.02 -12.81 -8.25
C LEU A 62 -1.19 -11.54 -8.23
N ARG A 63 -0.83 -11.04 -9.42
CA ARG A 63 -0.22 -9.72 -9.63
C ARG A 63 -1.19 -8.82 -10.38
N PHE A 64 -1.52 -7.66 -9.79
CA PHE A 64 -2.37 -6.68 -10.47
C PHE A 64 -1.50 -5.67 -11.22
N THR A 65 -1.85 -5.40 -12.47
CA THR A 65 -1.19 -4.36 -13.25
C THR A 65 -1.80 -2.98 -13.01
N GLN A 66 -3.06 -2.91 -12.55
CA GLN A 66 -3.85 -1.69 -12.41
C GLN A 66 -4.44 -1.55 -11.01
N PHE A 67 -3.58 -1.50 -9.98
CA PHE A 67 -3.99 -1.19 -8.61
C PHE A 67 -3.54 0.21 -8.21
N TYR A 68 -4.40 0.94 -7.47
CA TYR A 68 -4.21 2.37 -7.26
C TYR A 68 -4.28 2.75 -5.78
N ASN A 69 -3.36 3.63 -5.37
CA ASN A 69 -3.34 4.34 -4.10
C ASN A 69 -3.82 5.81 -4.27
N THR A 70 -3.60 6.69 -3.27
CA THR A 70 -4.00 8.11 -3.30
C THR A 70 -2.80 9.06 -3.35
N ALA A 71 -1.72 8.68 -3.98
CA ALA A 71 -0.53 9.47 -4.28
C ALA A 71 0.29 9.97 -3.05
N ARG A 72 -0.16 9.76 -1.81
CA ARG A 72 0.52 10.25 -0.62
C ARG A 72 0.27 9.34 0.59
N CYS A 73 1.26 9.26 1.50
CA CYS A 73 1.26 8.32 2.61
C CYS A 73 0.06 8.46 3.56
N CYS A 74 -0.22 9.65 4.14
CA CYS A 74 -1.34 9.84 5.07
C CYS A 74 -2.70 9.55 4.39
N PRO A 75 -3.01 10.17 3.23
CA PRO A 75 -4.25 9.90 2.51
C PRO A 75 -4.44 8.42 2.15
N THR A 76 -3.39 7.75 1.68
CA THR A 76 -3.43 6.32 1.35
C THR A 76 -3.71 5.48 2.59
N ARG A 77 -3.00 5.71 3.68
CA ARG A 77 -3.19 4.97 4.94
C ARG A 77 -4.60 5.16 5.50
N ALA A 78 -5.14 6.39 5.44
CA ALA A 78 -6.52 6.66 5.81
C ALA A 78 -7.51 5.87 4.95
N SER A 79 -7.33 5.87 3.63
CA SER A 79 -8.20 5.14 2.70
C SER A 79 -8.11 3.62 2.85
N ILE A 80 -6.91 3.06 3.03
CA ILE A 80 -6.71 1.63 3.33
C ILE A 80 -7.48 1.23 4.59
N LEU A 81 -7.28 1.98 5.66
CA LEU A 81 -7.84 1.63 6.97
C LEU A 81 -9.36 1.77 7.04
N THR A 82 -9.97 2.66 6.26
CA THR A 82 -11.38 3.01 6.39
C THR A 82 -12.27 2.58 5.23
N GLY A 83 -11.68 2.28 4.06
CA GLY A 83 -12.45 2.00 2.84
C GLY A 83 -13.16 3.24 2.26
N LEU A 84 -12.72 4.44 2.67
CA LEU A 84 -13.24 5.74 2.25
C LEU A 84 -12.20 6.51 1.44
N TYR A 85 -12.64 7.51 0.68
CA TYR A 85 -11.69 8.51 0.17
C TYR A 85 -11.11 9.31 1.34
N PRO A 86 -9.85 9.78 1.25
CA PRO A 86 -9.14 10.33 2.40
C PRO A 86 -9.83 11.56 3.00
N HIS A 87 -10.49 12.38 2.19
CA HIS A 87 -11.26 13.56 2.62
C HIS A 87 -12.45 13.18 3.51
N GLN A 88 -13.15 12.09 3.20
CA GLN A 88 -14.24 11.57 4.02
C GLN A 88 -13.74 11.09 5.38
N ALA A 89 -12.53 10.55 5.43
CA ALA A 89 -11.88 10.09 6.66
C ALA A 89 -11.22 11.22 7.48
N GLY A 90 -11.16 12.47 6.95
CA GLY A 90 -10.57 13.62 7.62
C GLY A 90 -9.08 13.85 7.30
N VAL A 91 -8.50 13.10 6.35
CA VAL A 91 -7.06 13.11 6.03
C VAL A 91 -6.84 13.40 4.53
N GLY A 92 -7.53 14.41 4.00
CA GLY A 92 -7.40 14.83 2.59
C GLY A 92 -6.01 15.43 2.25
N HIS A 93 -5.21 15.77 3.26
CA HIS A 93 -3.83 16.23 3.12
C HIS A 93 -2.90 15.42 4.04
N MET A 94 -1.88 16.06 4.61
CA MET A 94 -1.03 15.47 5.64
C MET A 94 -1.66 15.63 7.03
N ILE A 95 -0.88 15.46 8.09
CA ILE A 95 -1.34 15.47 9.49
C ILE A 95 -1.67 16.85 10.07
N GLN A 96 -1.48 17.93 9.32
CA GLN A 96 -1.81 19.27 9.82
C GLN A 96 -3.32 19.53 9.73
N ASP A 97 -3.90 20.00 10.83
CA ASP A 97 -5.28 20.50 10.83
C ASP A 97 -5.38 21.80 10.02
N ARG A 98 -6.15 21.77 8.94
CA ARG A 98 -6.43 22.92 8.07
C ARG A 98 -7.74 23.63 8.45
N GLY A 99 -8.35 23.28 9.58
CA GLY A 99 -9.56 23.90 10.11
C GLY A 99 -10.84 23.51 9.37
N VAL A 100 -10.84 22.42 8.63
CA VAL A 100 -12.02 21.83 7.96
C VAL A 100 -12.09 20.32 8.19
N PRO A 101 -13.31 19.73 8.31
CA PRO A 101 -13.45 18.32 8.69
C PRO A 101 -12.76 17.32 7.76
N SER A 102 -12.64 17.63 6.46
CA SER A 102 -11.98 16.77 5.48
C SER A 102 -10.44 16.87 5.50
N TYR A 103 -9.86 17.78 6.28
CA TYR A 103 -8.43 18.08 6.35
C TYR A 103 -7.97 18.31 7.80
N GLN A 104 -8.47 17.54 8.75
CA GLN A 104 -8.10 17.68 10.16
C GLN A 104 -6.82 16.94 10.54
N GLY A 105 -6.29 16.08 9.64
CA GLY A 105 -4.99 15.41 9.79
C GLY A 105 -5.01 14.14 10.65
N TYR A 106 -6.19 13.65 11.06
CA TYR A 106 -6.39 12.40 11.75
C TYR A 106 -7.72 11.74 11.34
N LEU A 107 -7.85 10.43 11.56
CA LEU A 107 -9.08 9.71 11.27
C LEU A 107 -10.21 10.23 12.14
N ASN A 108 -11.26 10.75 11.49
CA ASN A 108 -12.40 11.33 12.17
C ASN A 108 -13.32 10.26 12.80
N ASP A 109 -14.34 10.71 13.51
CA ASP A 109 -15.32 9.87 14.21
C ASP A 109 -16.52 9.45 13.34
N ARG A 110 -16.50 9.79 12.05
CA ARG A 110 -17.49 9.38 11.05
C ARG A 110 -16.99 8.23 10.17
N CYS A 111 -15.84 7.65 10.51
CA CYS A 111 -15.28 6.47 9.88
C CYS A 111 -14.90 5.42 10.92
N VAL A 112 -14.92 4.17 10.50
CA VAL A 112 -14.38 3.03 11.24
C VAL A 112 -13.18 2.48 10.52
N THR A 113 -12.24 1.88 11.26
CA THR A 113 -11.09 1.17 10.69
C THR A 113 -11.40 -0.29 10.41
N ILE A 114 -10.59 -0.93 9.55
CA ILE A 114 -10.62 -2.39 9.36
C ILE A 114 -10.51 -3.11 10.71
N ALA A 115 -9.64 -2.63 11.61
CA ALA A 115 -9.44 -3.23 12.92
C ALA A 115 -10.72 -3.15 13.77
N GLU A 116 -11.38 -1.98 13.84
CA GLU A 116 -12.64 -1.79 14.56
C GLU A 116 -13.73 -2.73 14.03
N VAL A 117 -13.86 -2.89 12.71
CA VAL A 117 -14.86 -3.77 12.11
C VAL A 117 -14.52 -5.24 12.33
N LEU A 118 -13.28 -5.66 12.11
CA LEU A 118 -12.89 -7.07 12.24
C LEU A 118 -12.95 -7.57 13.69
N ARG A 119 -12.74 -6.71 14.68
CA ARG A 119 -12.97 -7.07 16.09
C ARG A 119 -14.40 -7.52 16.35
N THR A 120 -15.40 -6.88 15.73
CA THR A 120 -16.82 -7.31 15.88
C THR A 120 -17.07 -8.70 15.31
N ALA A 121 -16.21 -9.15 14.39
CA ALA A 121 -16.21 -10.49 13.82
C ALA A 121 -15.27 -11.46 14.56
N GLY A 122 -14.72 -11.08 15.71
CA GLY A 122 -13.87 -11.94 16.54
C GLY A 122 -12.44 -12.14 16.02
N TYR A 123 -11.92 -11.21 15.23
CA TYR A 123 -10.50 -11.21 14.85
C TYR A 123 -9.64 -10.60 15.95
N ARG A 124 -8.44 -11.17 16.11
CA ARG A 124 -7.34 -10.48 16.80
C ARG A 124 -6.78 -9.42 15.87
N THR A 125 -6.67 -8.17 16.31
CA THR A 125 -6.27 -7.05 15.48
C THR A 125 -4.90 -6.53 15.89
N LEU A 126 -3.91 -6.70 15.00
CA LEU A 126 -2.50 -6.54 15.26
C LEU A 126 -1.92 -5.53 14.27
N MET A 127 -1.04 -4.65 14.73
CA MET A 127 -0.32 -3.73 13.86
C MET A 127 1.14 -3.61 14.28
N SER A 128 2.03 -3.67 13.29
CA SER A 128 3.44 -3.34 13.47
C SER A 128 3.89 -2.38 12.37
N GLY A 129 4.44 -1.20 12.77
CA GLY A 129 4.98 -0.22 11.84
C GLY A 129 4.40 1.17 11.92
N LYS A 130 4.42 1.89 10.78
CA LYS A 130 4.04 3.29 10.66
C LYS A 130 2.53 3.51 10.65
N TRP A 131 2.06 4.39 11.54
CA TRP A 131 0.65 4.80 11.64
C TRP A 131 0.30 5.98 10.73
N HIS A 132 0.76 7.17 11.08
CA HIS A 132 0.72 8.40 10.30
C HIS A 132 -0.69 8.91 9.90
N VAL A 133 -1.73 8.61 10.71
CA VAL A 133 -3.11 9.11 10.54
C VAL A 133 -3.72 9.59 11.86
N GLY A 134 -2.89 10.26 12.66
CA GLY A 134 -3.23 10.83 13.96
C GLY A 134 -2.06 10.66 14.95
N GLU A 135 -1.32 11.74 15.21
CA GLU A 135 -0.10 11.68 16.05
C GLU A 135 -0.35 11.88 17.54
N ASP A 136 -1.54 12.35 17.91
CA ASP A 136 -1.91 12.60 19.31
C ASP A 136 -3.05 11.68 19.75
N ARG A 137 -3.09 11.39 21.07
CA ARG A 137 -4.23 10.68 21.66
C ARG A 137 -5.47 11.57 21.63
N PRO A 138 -6.66 11.01 21.37
CA PRO A 138 -7.02 9.59 21.24
C PRO A 138 -7.07 9.08 19.79
N HIS A 139 -6.04 9.29 18.98
CA HIS A 139 -6.03 8.90 17.56
C HIS A 139 -4.94 7.87 17.22
N TRP A 140 -4.37 7.20 18.20
CA TRP A 140 -3.36 6.16 18.02
C TRP A 140 -3.99 4.82 17.56
N PRO A 141 -3.20 3.85 17.08
CA PRO A 141 -3.73 2.57 16.62
C PRO A 141 -4.63 1.85 17.63
N THR A 142 -4.25 1.87 18.91
CA THR A 142 -5.05 1.25 19.99
C THR A 142 -6.36 1.97 20.28
N ASP A 143 -6.44 3.28 20.01
CA ASP A 143 -7.68 4.04 20.08
C ASP A 143 -8.60 3.74 18.88
N ARG A 144 -8.04 3.18 17.81
CA ARG A 144 -8.71 2.90 16.55
C ARG A 144 -8.75 1.39 16.22
N GLY A 145 -8.92 0.58 17.26
CA GLY A 145 -9.32 -0.81 17.17
C GLY A 145 -8.22 -1.85 17.13
N PHE A 146 -6.94 -1.49 17.08
CA PHE A 146 -5.86 -2.46 17.17
C PHE A 146 -5.63 -2.87 18.64
N GLU A 147 -5.65 -4.19 18.90
CA GLU A 147 -5.40 -4.73 20.24
C GLU A 147 -3.94 -4.75 20.61
N LYS A 148 -3.09 -4.86 19.59
CA LYS A 148 -1.63 -4.81 19.73
C LYS A 148 -1.03 -3.88 18.69
N TYR A 149 -0.09 -3.07 19.15
CA TYR A 149 0.63 -2.14 18.33
C TYR A 149 2.10 -2.05 18.71
N PHE A 150 2.97 -1.98 17.71
CA PHE A 150 4.35 -1.52 17.84
C PHE A 150 4.72 -0.70 16.63
N GLY A 151 5.33 0.48 16.80
CA GLY A 151 5.91 1.19 15.67
C GLY A 151 5.94 2.70 15.77
N LEU A 152 6.16 3.32 14.61
CA LEU A 152 6.28 4.75 14.42
C LEU A 152 4.89 5.40 14.29
N ILE A 153 4.51 6.24 15.24
CA ILE A 153 3.29 7.04 15.17
C ILE A 153 3.45 8.14 14.09
N SER A 154 4.61 8.78 14.04
CA SER A 154 4.95 9.85 13.11
C SER A 154 5.19 9.36 11.67
N GLY A 155 5.38 10.32 10.73
CA GLY A 155 5.49 10.02 9.31
C GLY A 155 6.83 9.47 8.85
N ALA A 156 7.94 9.92 9.43
CA ALA A 156 9.29 9.48 9.08
C ALA A 156 10.24 9.72 10.26
N SER A 157 11.28 8.93 10.34
CA SER A 157 12.37 9.06 11.32
C SER A 157 13.61 8.34 10.81
N ASN A 158 14.74 8.56 11.46
CA ASN A 158 15.95 7.79 11.26
C ASN A 158 15.69 6.29 11.52
N TYR A 159 16.30 5.41 10.73
CA TYR A 159 16.10 3.96 10.87
C TYR A 159 16.84 3.34 12.04
N TRP A 160 17.90 4.00 12.52
CA TRP A 160 18.77 3.49 13.59
C TRP A 160 18.45 4.08 14.97
N ARG A 161 17.67 5.17 15.01
CA ARG A 161 17.23 5.87 16.21
C ARG A 161 15.95 6.63 15.97
N LEU A 162 15.29 7.07 17.00
CA LEU A 162 14.16 7.97 16.88
C LEU A 162 14.67 9.42 16.78
N ASP A 163 14.26 10.14 15.75
CA ASP A 163 14.56 11.58 15.61
C ASP A 163 13.82 12.40 16.66
N GLU A 164 14.39 13.53 17.04
CA GLU A 164 13.77 14.47 17.97
C GLU A 164 12.37 14.92 17.47
N GLY A 165 11.40 14.99 18.37
CA GLY A 165 10.01 15.33 18.08
C GLY A 165 9.20 14.25 17.38
N ARG A 166 9.80 13.09 17.05
CA ARG A 166 9.07 11.94 16.50
C ARG A 166 8.58 11.03 17.62
N LYS A 167 7.50 10.30 17.33
CA LYS A 167 6.83 9.45 18.31
C LYS A 167 6.82 8.00 17.86
N MET A 168 7.24 7.10 18.76
CA MET A 168 6.98 5.66 18.65
C MET A 168 6.17 5.20 19.85
N ALA A 169 5.44 4.11 19.70
CA ALA A 169 4.69 3.53 20.79
C ALA A 169 4.67 1.99 20.74
N MET A 170 4.47 1.42 21.93
CA MET A 170 4.09 0.02 22.11
C MET A 170 2.74 -0.02 22.81
N ASP A 171 1.74 -0.58 22.13
CA ASP A 171 0.34 -0.51 22.52
C ASP A 171 -0.10 0.96 22.75
N ASP A 172 -0.48 1.34 23.95
CA ASP A 172 -0.94 2.67 24.33
C ASP A 172 0.14 3.55 24.98
N LYS A 173 1.40 3.05 25.03
CA LYS A 173 2.49 3.71 25.77
C LYS A 173 3.58 4.21 24.81
N PRO A 174 4.12 5.43 25.04
CA PRO A 174 5.31 5.86 24.34
C PRO A 174 6.46 4.85 24.47
N TRP A 175 7.20 4.67 23.39
CA TRP A 175 8.32 3.76 23.36
C TRP A 175 9.52 4.42 22.65
N THR A 176 10.72 4.16 23.16
CA THR A 176 11.96 4.70 22.61
C THR A 176 12.91 3.55 22.25
N PRO A 177 13.54 3.59 21.07
CA PRO A 177 14.51 2.59 20.66
C PRO A 177 15.70 2.51 21.64
N PRO A 178 16.26 1.30 21.87
CA PRO A 178 17.53 1.18 22.57
C PRO A 178 18.64 1.88 21.78
N PRO A 179 19.70 2.37 22.46
CA PRO A 179 20.78 3.13 21.83
C PRO A 179 21.63 2.31 20.86
N GLN A 180 21.56 0.98 20.91
CA GLN A 180 22.30 0.05 20.05
C GLN A 180 21.41 -1.11 19.63
N GLY A 181 21.72 -1.71 18.45
CA GLY A 181 21.04 -2.90 17.97
C GLY A 181 19.63 -2.65 17.39
N PHE A 182 19.21 -1.39 17.25
CA PHE A 182 17.94 -1.04 16.65
C PHE A 182 18.09 -0.72 15.16
N TYR A 183 17.21 -1.30 14.36
CA TYR A 183 16.96 -0.88 12.97
C TYR A 183 15.47 -1.00 12.70
N MET A 184 14.85 0.09 12.22
CA MET A 184 13.39 0.25 12.16
C MET A 184 12.69 -0.87 11.40
N THR A 185 13.21 -1.27 10.22
CA THR A 185 12.59 -2.30 9.39
C THR A 185 12.60 -3.66 10.10
N ASP A 186 13.76 -4.02 10.71
CA ASP A 186 13.92 -5.26 11.47
C ASP A 186 12.99 -5.28 12.70
N ALA A 187 12.92 -4.16 13.43
CA ALA A 187 12.08 -4.06 14.62
C ALA A 187 10.59 -4.20 14.30
N ILE A 188 10.12 -3.59 13.19
CA ILE A 188 8.75 -3.77 12.70
C ILE A 188 8.48 -5.25 12.43
N THR A 189 9.41 -5.95 11.80
CA THR A 189 9.30 -7.37 11.52
C THR A 189 9.34 -8.24 12.78
N ASP A 190 10.24 -7.95 13.72
CA ASP A 190 10.35 -8.68 14.99
C ASP A 190 9.03 -8.66 15.76
N TYR A 191 8.36 -7.51 15.81
CA TYR A 191 7.06 -7.39 16.47
C TYR A 191 5.93 -8.02 15.66
N ALA A 192 5.93 -7.93 14.32
CA ALA A 192 4.98 -8.62 13.47
C ALA A 192 5.08 -10.15 13.68
N VAL A 193 6.29 -10.71 13.67
CA VAL A 193 6.57 -12.13 13.93
C VAL A 193 6.14 -12.52 15.34
N LYS A 194 6.47 -11.71 16.35
CA LYS A 194 6.06 -11.93 17.74
C LYS A 194 4.54 -11.96 17.89
N PHE A 195 3.83 -11.06 17.25
CA PHE A 195 2.36 -11.03 17.29
C PHE A 195 1.74 -12.24 16.59
N ILE A 196 2.27 -12.67 15.44
CA ILE A 196 1.83 -13.90 14.77
C ILE A 196 2.08 -15.12 15.66
N ASP A 197 3.25 -15.22 16.30
CA ASP A 197 3.58 -16.34 17.19
C ASP A 197 2.64 -16.40 18.41
N GLN A 198 2.35 -15.25 19.00
CA GLN A 198 1.51 -15.15 20.19
C GLN A 198 0.02 -15.41 19.92
N TYR A 199 -0.50 -14.92 18.77
CA TYR A 199 -1.94 -14.94 18.51
C TYR A 199 -2.35 -15.86 17.36
N GLY A 200 -1.45 -16.22 16.46
CA GLY A 200 -1.78 -16.98 15.24
C GLY A 200 -2.05 -18.48 15.47
N ARG A 201 -1.71 -19.02 16.66
CA ARG A 201 -1.99 -20.43 17.04
C ARG A 201 -3.36 -20.58 17.76
N GLY A 202 -4.02 -19.47 18.06
CA GLY A 202 -5.32 -19.46 18.72
C GLY A 202 -6.47 -19.90 17.79
N PRO A 203 -7.68 -20.05 18.37
CA PRO A 203 -8.88 -20.38 17.60
C PRO A 203 -9.40 -19.19 16.77
N GLU A 204 -9.12 -17.96 17.19
CA GLU A 204 -9.53 -16.75 16.49
C GLU A 204 -8.63 -16.46 15.29
N PRO A 205 -9.19 -16.03 14.15
CA PRO A 205 -8.37 -15.49 13.05
C PRO A 205 -7.74 -14.16 13.47
N PHE A 206 -6.63 -13.81 12.83
CA PHE A 206 -5.97 -12.52 13.06
C PHE A 206 -5.95 -11.64 11.80
N PHE A 207 -5.98 -10.34 12.02
CA PHE A 207 -5.64 -9.30 11.06
C PHE A 207 -4.33 -8.66 11.50
N LEU A 208 -3.30 -8.72 10.67
CA LEU A 208 -2.04 -8.04 10.87
C LEU A 208 -1.84 -6.95 9.81
N TYR A 209 -1.70 -5.71 10.22
CA TYR A 209 -1.25 -4.60 9.37
C TYR A 209 0.25 -4.37 9.63
N ALA A 210 1.10 -4.88 8.72
CA ALA A 210 2.55 -4.70 8.73
C ALA A 210 2.89 -3.50 7.83
N ALA A 211 2.97 -2.31 8.41
CA ALA A 211 3.12 -1.03 7.72
C ALA A 211 4.57 -0.55 7.83
N TYR A 212 5.42 -0.95 6.90
CA TYR A 212 6.83 -0.60 6.92
C TYR A 212 7.08 0.88 6.66
N THR A 213 8.21 1.39 7.14
CA THR A 213 8.76 2.70 6.78
C THR A 213 9.67 2.61 5.55
N ALA A 214 10.17 1.42 5.21
CA ALA A 214 11.03 1.20 4.07
C ALA A 214 10.23 1.19 2.75
N PRO A 215 10.82 1.71 1.67
CA PRO A 215 12.12 2.35 1.52
C PRO A 215 12.12 3.90 1.60
N HIS A 216 11.18 4.52 2.36
CA HIS A 216 11.12 5.99 2.55
C HIS A 216 12.46 6.55 3.04
N TRP A 217 12.81 7.78 2.64
CA TRP A 217 13.98 8.45 3.22
C TRP A 217 13.86 8.65 4.75
N PRO A 218 14.98 8.76 5.48
CA PRO A 218 16.37 8.84 5.03
C PRO A 218 16.92 7.50 4.50
N LEU A 219 17.86 7.60 3.55
CA LEU A 219 18.53 6.44 2.95
C LEU A 219 19.49 5.80 3.95
N HIS A 220 18.99 4.84 4.70
CA HIS A 220 19.68 4.11 5.74
C HIS A 220 19.57 2.60 5.48
N ALA A 221 20.68 1.89 5.44
CA ALA A 221 20.67 0.43 5.30
C ALA A 221 21.92 -0.19 5.91
N HIS A 222 21.84 -1.49 6.18
CA HIS A 222 23.00 -2.26 6.67
C HIS A 222 24.11 -2.29 5.62
N PRO A 223 25.40 -2.15 6.00
CA PRO A 223 26.53 -2.13 5.08
C PRO A 223 26.56 -3.35 4.14
N GLN A 224 26.28 -4.55 4.67
CA GLN A 224 26.26 -5.77 3.88
C GLN A 224 25.16 -5.80 2.80
N ASP A 225 24.02 -5.14 3.02
CA ASP A 225 22.97 -5.03 2.03
C ASP A 225 23.32 -3.99 0.97
N ILE A 226 23.96 -2.87 1.36
CA ILE A 226 24.42 -1.83 0.43
C ILE A 226 25.48 -2.39 -0.52
N GLN A 227 26.44 -3.17 -0.01
CA GLN A 227 27.54 -3.74 -0.79
C GLN A 227 27.04 -4.56 -2.00
N LYS A 228 25.86 -5.17 -1.91
CA LYS A 228 25.25 -5.91 -3.02
C LYS A 228 24.94 -5.04 -4.23
N TYR A 229 24.78 -3.73 -4.04
CA TYR A 229 24.28 -2.79 -5.05
C TYR A 229 25.28 -1.71 -5.45
N GLU A 230 26.40 -1.57 -4.77
CA GLU A 230 27.43 -0.58 -5.10
C GLU A 230 27.94 -0.76 -6.55
N GLY A 231 27.97 0.34 -7.30
CA GLY A 231 28.40 0.37 -8.71
C GLY A 231 27.35 -0.09 -9.72
N LYS A 232 26.23 -0.71 -9.30
CA LYS A 232 25.20 -1.20 -10.21
C LYS A 232 24.45 -0.10 -10.95
N TYR A 233 24.40 1.08 -10.38
CA TYR A 233 23.66 2.23 -10.90
C TYR A 233 24.53 3.24 -11.65
N MET A 234 25.82 2.94 -11.82
CA MET A 234 26.76 3.75 -12.64
C MET A 234 26.36 3.83 -14.11
N LYS A 235 25.49 2.95 -14.60
CA LYS A 235 24.85 3.02 -15.92
C LYS A 235 23.83 4.15 -16.07
N GLY A 236 23.37 4.72 -14.95
CA GLY A 236 22.44 5.84 -14.89
C GLY A 236 20.98 5.46 -14.99
N TRP A 237 20.13 6.44 -14.70
CA TRP A 237 18.68 6.29 -14.64
C TRP A 237 18.02 6.05 -15.99
N ASP A 238 18.58 6.63 -17.09
CA ASP A 238 18.00 6.44 -18.43
C ASP A 238 18.11 4.99 -18.89
N GLU A 239 19.29 4.38 -18.72
CA GLU A 239 19.50 2.98 -19.08
C GLU A 239 18.72 2.05 -18.15
N LEU A 240 18.70 2.35 -16.85
CA LEU A 240 17.89 1.59 -15.88
C LEU A 240 16.40 1.58 -16.27
N ARG A 241 15.83 2.72 -16.67
CA ARG A 241 14.44 2.83 -17.11
C ARG A 241 14.16 1.97 -18.36
N LYS A 242 15.05 1.99 -19.34
CA LYS A 242 14.93 1.15 -20.55
C LYS A 242 14.93 -0.34 -20.19
N GLU A 243 15.86 -0.77 -19.33
CA GLU A 243 15.96 -2.15 -18.91
C GLU A 243 14.72 -2.62 -18.13
N ARG A 244 14.22 -1.79 -17.19
CA ARG A 244 13.00 -2.08 -16.43
C ARG A 244 11.79 -2.16 -17.35
N HIS A 245 11.61 -1.21 -18.27
CA HIS A 245 10.49 -1.21 -19.23
C HIS A 245 10.53 -2.46 -20.13
N ARG A 246 11.72 -2.84 -20.65
CA ARG A 246 11.86 -4.07 -21.44
C ARG A 246 11.43 -5.30 -20.64
N ARG A 247 11.92 -5.47 -19.40
CA ARG A 247 11.53 -6.58 -18.53
C ARG A 247 10.03 -6.60 -18.22
N GLN A 248 9.42 -5.43 -17.98
CA GLN A 248 7.98 -5.31 -17.75
C GLN A 248 7.15 -5.80 -18.94
N ILE A 249 7.59 -5.48 -20.17
CA ILE A 249 6.95 -5.98 -21.40
C ILE A 249 7.12 -7.51 -21.50
N GLU A 250 8.33 -8.03 -21.31
CA GLU A 250 8.62 -9.46 -21.32
C GLU A 250 7.80 -10.25 -20.30
N MET A 251 7.55 -9.66 -19.14
CA MET A 251 6.73 -10.24 -18.06
C MET A 251 5.21 -10.09 -18.31
N GLY A 252 4.78 -9.29 -19.28
CA GLY A 252 3.36 -8.97 -19.51
C GLY A 252 2.73 -8.02 -18.48
N ILE A 253 3.55 -7.31 -17.69
CA ILE A 253 3.09 -6.28 -16.73
C ILE A 253 2.70 -5.00 -17.45
N VAL A 254 3.41 -4.67 -18.53
CA VAL A 254 3.22 -3.49 -19.38
C VAL A 254 2.96 -3.96 -20.81
N ASP A 255 1.95 -3.37 -21.46
CA ASP A 255 1.68 -3.63 -22.86
C ASP A 255 2.78 -3.01 -23.74
N LYS A 256 3.27 -3.75 -24.73
CA LYS A 256 4.28 -3.27 -25.69
C LYS A 256 3.86 -2.02 -26.46
N ARG A 257 2.57 -1.70 -26.52
CA ARG A 257 2.02 -0.48 -27.16
C ARG A 257 2.28 0.78 -26.33
N TRP A 258 2.53 0.64 -25.01
CA TRP A 258 2.76 1.77 -24.13
C TRP A 258 4.25 2.13 -24.14
N PRO A 259 4.63 3.28 -24.74
CA PRO A 259 6.03 3.66 -24.81
C PRO A 259 6.58 4.00 -23.43
N LEU A 260 7.88 3.85 -23.26
CA LEU A 260 8.57 4.43 -22.11
C LEU A 260 8.43 5.96 -22.15
N THR A 261 7.94 6.54 -21.05
CA THR A 261 7.87 8.01 -20.95
C THR A 261 9.25 8.64 -21.07
N PRO A 262 9.37 9.85 -21.63
CA PRO A 262 10.62 10.61 -21.58
C PRO A 262 11.12 10.75 -20.14
N ARG A 263 12.43 10.94 -19.99
CA ARG A 263 13.00 11.38 -18.71
C ARG A 263 12.32 12.69 -18.29
N ASP A 264 12.05 12.86 -16.99
CA ASP A 264 11.55 14.13 -16.48
C ASP A 264 12.49 15.27 -16.89
N GLU A 265 11.95 16.37 -17.39
CA GLU A 265 12.72 17.52 -17.91
C GLU A 265 13.66 18.16 -16.88
N ARG A 266 13.34 17.98 -15.57
CA ARG A 266 14.16 18.47 -14.46
C ARG A 266 15.31 17.52 -14.11
N ALA A 267 15.30 16.29 -14.61
CA ALA A 267 16.37 15.33 -14.39
C ALA A 267 17.48 15.57 -15.44
N PRO A 268 18.74 15.77 -15.05
CA PRO A 268 19.83 15.93 -16.00
C PRO A 268 20.06 14.63 -16.78
N ALA A 269 20.65 14.74 -17.97
CA ALA A 269 21.16 13.58 -18.67
C ALA A 269 22.30 12.95 -17.87
N TRP A 270 22.33 11.61 -17.78
CA TRP A 270 23.34 10.94 -16.94
C TRP A 270 24.76 11.31 -17.29
N GLU A 271 25.04 11.53 -18.58
CA GLU A 271 26.35 11.91 -19.11
C GLU A 271 26.81 13.28 -18.60
N THR A 272 25.90 14.15 -18.19
CA THR A 272 26.20 15.50 -17.68
C THR A 272 26.32 15.55 -16.15
N VAL A 273 26.06 14.44 -15.44
CA VAL A 273 26.12 14.37 -13.98
C VAL A 273 27.58 14.29 -13.52
N GLU A 274 28.01 15.22 -12.68
CA GLU A 274 29.38 15.25 -12.14
C GLU A 274 29.54 14.28 -10.96
N ASP A 275 28.54 14.19 -10.07
CA ASP A 275 28.54 13.41 -8.83
C ASP A 275 27.99 11.98 -8.98
N ARG A 276 28.25 11.32 -10.14
CA ARG A 276 27.70 9.98 -10.48
C ARG A 276 27.90 8.94 -9.38
N LYS A 277 29.06 8.93 -8.71
CA LYS A 277 29.33 8.00 -7.61
C LYS A 277 28.40 8.24 -6.41
N ALA A 278 28.09 9.50 -6.10
CA ALA A 278 27.15 9.83 -5.04
C ALA A 278 25.72 9.44 -5.42
N ARG A 279 25.34 9.63 -6.69
CA ARG A 279 24.03 9.19 -7.21
C ARG A 279 23.90 7.67 -7.24
N ASP A 280 24.94 6.94 -7.67
CA ASP A 280 25.00 5.48 -7.58
C ASP A 280 24.83 5.02 -6.13
N ARG A 281 25.59 5.62 -5.20
CA ARG A 281 25.49 5.28 -3.76
C ARG A 281 24.08 5.52 -3.21
N ALA A 282 23.43 6.62 -3.54
CA ALA A 282 22.08 6.91 -3.09
C ALA A 282 21.09 5.83 -3.56
N MET A 283 21.14 5.44 -4.83
CA MET A 283 20.29 4.37 -5.35
C MET A 283 20.66 2.99 -4.80
N ALA A 284 21.94 2.72 -4.54
CA ALA A 284 22.41 1.49 -3.93
C ALA A 284 21.84 1.32 -2.51
N VAL A 285 21.78 2.39 -1.72
CA VAL A 285 21.19 2.36 -0.38
C VAL A 285 19.67 2.17 -0.44
N TYR A 286 18.99 2.84 -1.37
CA TYR A 286 17.56 2.62 -1.61
C TYR A 286 17.27 1.15 -1.99
N ALA A 287 18.04 0.59 -2.90
CA ALA A 287 17.92 -0.82 -3.29
C ALA A 287 18.17 -1.76 -2.11
N ALA A 288 19.13 -1.43 -1.25
CA ALA A 288 19.39 -2.18 -0.02
C ALA A 288 18.23 -2.12 0.98
N GLN A 289 17.52 -0.97 1.08
CA GLN A 289 16.31 -0.86 1.89
C GLN A 289 15.17 -1.75 1.34
N VAL A 290 15.01 -1.81 0.01
CA VAL A 290 14.02 -2.69 -0.65
C VAL A 290 14.37 -4.16 -0.47
N ASP A 291 15.64 -4.55 -0.66
CA ASP A 291 16.14 -5.92 -0.41
C ASP A 291 15.93 -6.32 1.06
N ARG A 292 16.24 -5.43 2.01
CA ARG A 292 16.02 -5.70 3.44
C ARG A 292 14.55 -5.87 3.77
N LEU A 293 13.68 -5.04 3.19
CA LEU A 293 12.23 -5.19 3.33
C LEU A 293 11.76 -6.56 2.82
N ASP A 294 12.27 -7.04 1.67
CA ASP A 294 11.93 -8.37 1.16
C ASP A 294 12.42 -9.50 2.07
N GLN A 295 13.65 -9.41 2.62
CA GLN A 295 14.17 -10.37 3.61
C GLN A 295 13.24 -10.44 4.82
N ASP A 296 12.81 -9.31 5.32
CA ASP A 296 11.93 -9.18 6.46
C ASP A 296 10.50 -9.68 6.20
N ILE A 297 9.95 -9.41 5.02
CA ILE A 297 8.71 -10.04 4.57
C ILE A 297 8.87 -11.57 4.54
N GLY A 298 10.02 -12.06 4.11
CA GLY A 298 10.37 -13.49 4.15
C GLY A 298 10.27 -14.09 5.55
N ARG A 299 10.67 -13.37 6.60
CA ARG A 299 10.55 -13.77 8.01
C ARG A 299 9.08 -13.86 8.47
N VAL A 300 8.26 -12.87 8.08
CA VAL A 300 6.80 -12.90 8.35
C VAL A 300 6.15 -14.11 7.69
N LEU A 301 6.43 -14.35 6.40
CA LEU A 301 5.91 -15.50 5.67
C LEU A 301 6.39 -16.84 6.24
N ALA A 302 7.64 -16.91 6.71
CA ALA A 302 8.18 -18.08 7.38
C ALA A 302 7.43 -18.39 8.70
N LYS A 303 7.12 -17.35 9.50
CA LYS A 303 6.35 -17.53 10.74
C LYS A 303 4.92 -18.00 10.46
N ILE A 304 4.25 -17.50 9.42
CA ILE A 304 2.92 -17.96 9.01
C ILE A 304 2.95 -19.46 8.65
N ARG A 305 3.99 -19.91 7.94
CA ARG A 305 4.19 -21.34 7.64
C ARG A 305 4.49 -22.18 8.88
N GLU A 306 5.36 -21.68 9.75
CA GLU A 306 5.74 -22.35 11.01
C GLU A 306 4.53 -22.66 11.91
N ILE A 307 3.58 -21.72 11.99
CA ILE A 307 2.34 -21.93 12.77
C ILE A 307 1.27 -22.74 12.02
N GLY A 308 1.57 -23.24 10.80
CA GLY A 308 0.65 -24.04 9.99
C GLY A 308 -0.53 -23.24 9.40
N ALA A 309 -0.41 -21.91 9.30
CA ALA A 309 -1.53 -21.04 8.88
C ALA A 309 -1.49 -20.63 7.40
N GLU A 310 -0.46 -21.01 6.62
CA GLU A 310 -0.24 -20.53 5.25
C GLU A 310 -1.46 -20.77 4.34
N GLU A 311 -2.07 -21.96 4.41
CA GLU A 311 -3.19 -22.34 3.54
C GLU A 311 -4.40 -21.39 3.70
N ASN A 312 -4.64 -20.91 4.92
CA ASN A 312 -5.80 -20.08 5.24
C ASN A 312 -5.39 -18.65 5.70
N THR A 313 -4.37 -18.08 5.08
CA THR A 313 -3.94 -16.70 5.31
C THR A 313 -3.90 -15.94 4.00
N LEU A 314 -4.69 -14.86 3.90
CA LEU A 314 -4.58 -13.90 2.80
C LEU A 314 -3.42 -12.95 3.10
N VAL A 315 -2.41 -12.97 2.25
CA VAL A 315 -1.30 -12.01 2.29
C VAL A 315 -1.46 -11.05 1.13
N ILE A 316 -1.50 -9.75 1.43
CA ILE A 316 -1.54 -8.65 0.45
C ILE A 316 -0.29 -7.80 0.62
N PHE A 317 0.38 -7.48 -0.49
CA PHE A 317 1.48 -6.52 -0.55
C PHE A 317 1.18 -5.39 -1.51
N LEU A 318 1.46 -4.13 -1.10
CA LEU A 318 1.37 -2.93 -1.94
C LEU A 318 2.24 -1.80 -1.38
N ALA A 319 2.33 -0.67 -2.13
CA ALA A 319 2.96 0.57 -1.67
C ALA A 319 1.94 1.69 -1.50
N ASP A 320 2.23 2.65 -0.61
CA ASP A 320 1.29 3.74 -0.26
C ASP A 320 1.30 4.90 -1.26
N ASN A 321 2.34 5.06 -2.05
CA ASN A 321 2.42 5.99 -3.19
C ASN A 321 3.58 5.57 -4.10
N GLY A 322 3.73 6.24 -5.23
CA GLY A 322 4.90 6.07 -6.08
C GLY A 322 6.19 6.53 -5.41
N GLY A 323 7.34 6.25 -6.03
CA GLY A 323 8.67 6.67 -5.57
C GLY A 323 8.73 8.17 -5.30
N CYS A 324 9.58 8.58 -4.38
CA CYS A 324 9.62 9.93 -3.82
C CYS A 324 10.67 10.81 -4.48
N ALA A 325 10.25 11.92 -5.08
CA ALA A 325 11.14 12.88 -5.75
C ALA A 325 11.65 14.01 -4.85
N GLU A 326 11.38 13.95 -3.55
CA GLU A 326 11.86 14.98 -2.60
C GLU A 326 13.39 14.98 -2.55
N GLU A 327 14.00 16.17 -2.58
CA GLU A 327 15.45 16.36 -2.48
C GLU A 327 15.83 16.64 -1.02
N ILE A 328 16.31 15.64 -0.33
CA ILE A 328 16.73 15.73 1.08
C ILE A 328 18.24 15.49 1.18
N ASN A 329 18.94 16.45 1.77
CA ASN A 329 20.35 16.36 2.12
C ASN A 329 20.63 17.22 3.35
N ARG A 330 20.49 16.65 4.54
CA ARG A 330 20.64 17.36 5.84
C ARG A 330 21.35 16.55 6.92
N GLY A 331 22.08 15.51 6.53
CA GLY A 331 22.91 14.73 7.45
C GLY A 331 24.23 15.44 7.84
N VAL A 332 25.07 14.77 8.56
CA VAL A 332 26.41 15.24 8.90
C VAL A 332 27.22 15.43 7.61
N LYS A 333 27.84 16.61 7.45
CA LYS A 333 28.61 16.94 6.24
C LYS A 333 29.71 15.91 5.98
N GLY A 334 29.75 15.39 4.75
CA GLY A 334 30.78 14.42 4.32
C GLY A 334 30.41 12.96 4.62
N VAL A 335 29.33 12.69 5.35
CA VAL A 335 28.85 11.32 5.57
C VAL A 335 27.96 10.91 4.38
N PRO A 336 28.31 9.86 3.62
CA PRO A 336 27.50 9.40 2.49
C PRO A 336 26.21 8.71 2.94
N PRO A 337 25.21 8.50 2.08
CA PRO A 337 24.01 7.71 2.38
C PRO A 337 24.36 6.32 2.95
N GLY A 338 23.59 5.88 3.94
CA GLY A 338 23.67 4.54 4.55
C GLY A 338 23.74 4.52 6.07
N PRO A 339 24.75 5.14 6.72
CA PRO A 339 24.90 5.13 8.18
C PRO A 339 23.91 6.10 8.88
N PRO A 340 23.75 5.97 10.21
CA PRO A 340 22.77 6.74 11.00
C PRO A 340 22.96 8.26 10.98
N ASP A 341 24.17 8.74 10.70
CA ASP A 341 24.49 10.18 10.68
C ASP A 341 24.30 10.81 9.29
N SER A 342 23.98 10.01 8.28
CA SER A 342 23.53 10.50 6.99
C SER A 342 22.03 10.87 7.03
N TYR A 343 21.58 11.73 6.11
CA TYR A 343 20.15 12.02 5.97
C TYR A 343 19.87 12.48 4.54
N PHE A 344 19.62 11.53 3.65
CA PHE A 344 19.45 11.74 2.22
C PHE A 344 18.17 11.12 1.70
N SER A 345 17.67 11.65 0.59
CA SER A 345 16.80 10.97 -0.37
C SER A 345 17.58 10.61 -1.63
N TYR A 346 17.00 9.76 -2.51
CA TYR A 346 17.61 9.47 -3.80
C TYR A 346 17.27 10.51 -4.89
N GLY A 347 16.27 11.34 -4.62
CA GLY A 347 15.89 12.49 -5.45
C GLY A 347 15.12 12.15 -6.72
N LEU A 348 14.77 13.21 -7.45
CA LEU A 348 13.87 13.17 -8.60
C LEU A 348 14.29 12.20 -9.71
N PRO A 349 15.56 12.16 -10.16
CA PRO A 349 15.92 11.28 -11.28
C PRO A 349 15.69 9.78 -10.98
N TRP A 350 16.03 9.34 -9.76
CA TRP A 350 15.78 7.97 -9.34
C TRP A 350 14.32 7.68 -9.04
N ALA A 351 13.55 8.67 -8.53
CA ALA A 351 12.10 8.54 -8.41
C ALA A 351 11.43 8.33 -9.77
N ASN A 352 11.90 9.02 -10.81
CA ASN A 352 11.44 8.80 -12.18
C ASN A 352 11.77 7.38 -12.67
N ALA A 353 12.93 6.83 -12.30
CA ALA A 353 13.29 5.44 -12.60
C ALA A 353 12.45 4.44 -11.82
N SER A 354 12.19 4.67 -10.53
CA SER A 354 11.33 3.83 -9.67
C SER A 354 9.91 3.66 -10.21
N ASN A 355 9.37 4.67 -10.88
CA ASN A 355 8.01 4.65 -11.41
C ASN A 355 7.91 4.21 -12.88
N THR A 356 8.97 3.64 -13.43
CA THR A 356 8.97 3.13 -14.81
C THR A 356 7.76 2.20 -15.07
N PRO A 357 7.02 2.34 -16.17
CA PRO A 357 7.28 3.23 -17.31
C PRO A 357 6.60 4.61 -17.22
N PHE A 358 5.91 4.87 -16.12
CA PHE A 358 5.03 6.02 -15.95
C PHE A 358 5.79 7.32 -15.70
N ARG A 359 5.13 8.44 -15.95
CA ARG A 359 5.64 9.78 -15.61
C ARG A 359 5.16 10.20 -14.23
N LEU A 360 5.89 11.13 -13.64
CA LEU A 360 5.65 11.67 -12.31
C LEU A 360 5.80 10.62 -11.18
N TYR A 361 5.47 10.96 -9.95
CA TYR A 361 5.80 10.21 -8.73
C TYR A 361 4.92 10.67 -7.58
N LYS A 362 5.18 10.23 -6.37
CA LYS A 362 4.55 10.65 -5.11
C LYS A 362 4.09 12.11 -5.18
N HIS A 363 2.92 12.43 -4.69
CA HIS A 363 2.24 13.72 -4.75
C HIS A 363 1.31 13.90 -5.98
N TRP A 364 1.70 13.37 -7.15
CA TRP A 364 0.93 13.50 -8.38
C TRP A 364 -0.10 12.40 -8.55
N VAL A 365 -1.27 12.74 -9.13
CA VAL A 365 -2.34 11.76 -9.39
C VAL A 365 -2.32 11.19 -10.81
N HIS A 366 -1.19 11.39 -11.51
CA HIS A 366 -0.82 10.65 -12.73
C HIS A 366 -0.39 9.23 -12.36
N GLU A 367 -0.28 8.34 -13.37
CA GLU A 367 0.00 6.92 -13.12
C GLU A 367 1.24 6.70 -12.24
N GLY A 368 2.34 7.45 -12.43
CA GLY A 368 3.55 7.28 -11.63
C GLY A 368 3.41 7.63 -10.14
N GLY A 369 2.40 8.41 -9.77
CA GLY A 369 2.14 8.72 -8.36
C GLY A 369 1.13 7.78 -7.70
N ILE A 370 0.19 7.20 -8.48
CA ILE A 370 -0.92 6.41 -7.92
C ILE A 370 -0.89 4.92 -8.26
N ALA A 371 -0.21 4.50 -9.34
CA ALA A 371 -0.08 3.09 -9.66
C ALA A 371 0.89 2.40 -8.68
N THR A 372 0.44 1.32 -8.07
CA THR A 372 1.24 0.56 -7.09
C THR A 372 1.38 -0.90 -7.53
N PRO A 373 2.53 -1.56 -7.26
CA PRO A 373 2.57 -3.00 -7.30
C PRO A 373 1.55 -3.55 -6.29
N PHE A 374 0.81 -4.58 -6.68
CA PHE A 374 -0.14 -5.25 -5.81
C PHE A 374 -0.08 -6.75 -6.01
N ILE A 375 0.19 -7.47 -4.92
CA ILE A 375 0.25 -8.93 -4.89
C ILE A 375 -0.78 -9.42 -3.88
N ALA A 376 -1.59 -10.42 -4.26
CA ALA A 376 -2.50 -11.10 -3.35
C ALA A 376 -2.23 -12.62 -3.39
N TYR A 377 -2.02 -13.22 -2.22
CA TYR A 377 -1.73 -14.65 -2.06
C TYR A 377 -2.59 -15.25 -0.95
N CYS A 378 -3.36 -16.27 -1.28
CA CYS A 378 -4.05 -17.12 -0.32
C CYS A 378 -4.39 -18.47 -1.01
N PRO A 379 -3.76 -19.59 -0.65
CA PRO A 379 -3.97 -20.87 -1.34
C PRO A 379 -5.43 -21.34 -1.33
N SER A 380 -6.17 -21.10 -0.25
CA SER A 380 -7.59 -21.50 -0.13
C SER A 380 -8.56 -20.63 -0.93
N ILE A 381 -8.20 -19.39 -1.30
CA ILE A 381 -9.09 -18.42 -1.93
C ILE A 381 -8.69 -18.16 -3.39
N VAL A 382 -7.39 -17.96 -3.65
CA VAL A 382 -6.85 -17.64 -4.97
C VAL A 382 -6.82 -18.90 -5.82
N LYS A 383 -7.66 -18.97 -6.84
CA LYS A 383 -7.79 -20.17 -7.69
C LYS A 383 -6.71 -20.27 -8.76
N GLU A 384 -6.30 -19.16 -9.33
CA GLU A 384 -5.35 -19.10 -10.45
C GLU A 384 -4.00 -18.57 -9.96
N ARG A 385 -3.01 -19.45 -9.83
CA ARG A 385 -1.68 -19.10 -9.31
C ARG A 385 -0.80 -18.48 -10.39
N GLY A 386 0.00 -17.48 -10.01
CA GLY A 386 0.95 -16.79 -10.90
C GLY A 386 0.29 -15.91 -11.96
N LYS A 387 -1.02 -15.72 -11.91
CA LYS A 387 -1.76 -14.94 -12.92
C LYS A 387 -1.52 -13.45 -12.78
N ILE A 388 -1.39 -12.79 -13.93
CA ILE A 388 -1.45 -11.33 -14.05
C ILE A 388 -2.93 -10.93 -14.20
N VAL A 389 -3.33 -9.95 -13.40
CA VAL A 389 -4.71 -9.44 -13.34
C VAL A 389 -4.73 -8.00 -13.85
N HIS A 390 -5.58 -7.75 -14.85
CA HIS A 390 -5.76 -6.42 -15.45
C HIS A 390 -7.00 -5.68 -14.91
N GLU A 391 -7.72 -6.27 -13.95
CA GLU A 391 -8.82 -5.60 -13.27
C GLU A 391 -8.33 -4.36 -12.51
N VAL A 392 -9.19 -3.33 -12.50
CA VAL A 392 -8.90 -2.06 -11.84
C VAL A 392 -9.27 -2.15 -10.37
N GLY A 393 -8.25 -2.19 -9.50
CA GLY A 393 -8.41 -2.16 -8.05
C GLY A 393 -7.99 -0.81 -7.46
N HIS A 394 -8.50 -0.50 -6.28
CA HIS A 394 -8.15 0.69 -5.51
C HIS A 394 -8.05 0.35 -4.02
N ILE A 395 -7.23 1.08 -3.28
CA ILE A 395 -7.02 0.81 -1.84
C ILE A 395 -8.30 0.88 -1.00
N VAL A 396 -9.33 1.62 -1.41
CA VAL A 396 -10.65 1.62 -0.73
C VAL A 396 -11.33 0.24 -0.75
N ASP A 397 -10.91 -0.67 -1.66
CA ASP A 397 -11.44 -2.02 -1.79
C ASP A 397 -11.00 -2.95 -0.67
N LEU A 398 -9.92 -2.60 0.04
CA LEU A 398 -9.34 -3.45 1.07
C LEU A 398 -10.29 -3.62 2.26
N MET A 399 -10.97 -2.54 2.70
CA MET A 399 -12.01 -2.65 3.73
C MET A 399 -13.13 -3.60 3.29
N ALA A 400 -13.68 -3.41 2.10
CA ALA A 400 -14.77 -4.25 1.58
C ALA A 400 -14.33 -5.72 1.45
N THR A 401 -13.08 -5.96 1.06
CA THR A 401 -12.49 -7.31 0.96
C THR A 401 -12.35 -7.96 2.35
N CYS A 402 -11.87 -7.21 3.34
CA CYS A 402 -11.76 -7.71 4.71
C CYS A 402 -13.13 -8.02 5.33
N VAL A 403 -14.11 -7.15 5.11
CA VAL A 403 -15.51 -7.34 5.58
C VAL A 403 -16.11 -8.60 4.98
N ASP A 404 -15.97 -8.81 3.67
CA ASP A 404 -16.47 -9.97 2.94
C ASP A 404 -15.83 -11.27 3.46
N LEU A 405 -14.51 -11.34 3.54
CA LEU A 405 -13.77 -12.51 4.02
C LEU A 405 -14.06 -12.87 5.48
N ALA A 406 -14.28 -11.86 6.30
CA ALA A 406 -14.59 -12.05 7.70
C ALA A 406 -16.06 -12.42 7.94
N GLY A 407 -16.94 -12.26 6.94
CA GLY A 407 -18.38 -12.30 7.15
C GLY A 407 -18.84 -11.23 8.16
N ALA A 408 -18.09 -10.11 8.24
CA ALA A 408 -18.37 -9.02 9.16
C ALA A 408 -19.49 -8.13 8.62
N LYS A 409 -20.14 -7.38 9.51
CA LYS A 409 -21.11 -6.36 9.13
C LYS A 409 -20.49 -4.98 9.27
N TYR A 410 -20.40 -4.25 8.17
CA TYR A 410 -19.98 -2.85 8.23
C TYR A 410 -21.06 -2.01 8.96
N PRO A 411 -20.70 -1.22 9.99
CA PRO A 411 -21.69 -0.54 10.81
C PRO A 411 -22.28 0.70 10.13
N GLN A 412 -23.54 0.99 10.39
CA GLN A 412 -24.15 2.28 10.03
C GLN A 412 -23.91 3.34 11.10
N THR A 413 -23.69 2.90 12.35
CA THR A 413 -23.37 3.76 13.50
C THR A 413 -22.25 3.12 14.31
N PHE A 414 -21.37 3.94 14.86
CA PHE A 414 -20.29 3.51 15.74
C PHE A 414 -20.09 4.55 16.85
N ASN A 415 -20.01 4.11 18.11
CA ASN A 415 -19.92 4.98 19.28
C ASN A 415 -20.99 6.11 19.27
N GLY A 416 -22.22 5.75 18.86
CA GLY A 416 -23.36 6.67 18.82
C GLY A 416 -23.37 7.67 17.65
N LYS A 417 -22.39 7.61 16.72
CA LYS A 417 -22.30 8.52 15.57
C LYS A 417 -22.59 7.79 14.25
N PRO A 418 -23.24 8.44 13.27
CA PRO A 418 -23.44 7.90 11.94
C PRO A 418 -22.09 7.73 11.22
N ILE A 419 -21.88 6.57 10.58
CA ILE A 419 -20.67 6.23 9.82
C ILE A 419 -20.91 6.38 8.34
N GLN A 420 -19.92 6.91 7.63
CA GLN A 420 -19.92 7.01 6.17
C GLN A 420 -19.96 5.61 5.53
N PRO A 421 -20.78 5.37 4.49
CA PRO A 421 -20.78 4.09 3.78
C PRO A 421 -19.46 3.85 3.05
N MET A 422 -19.03 2.57 2.98
CA MET A 422 -17.83 2.17 2.23
C MET A 422 -17.93 2.58 0.75
N GLU A 423 -16.81 3.01 0.18
CA GLU A 423 -16.66 3.35 -1.25
C GLU A 423 -16.19 2.15 -2.10
N GLY A 424 -15.50 1.20 -1.47
CA GLY A 424 -14.85 0.08 -2.16
C GLY A 424 -15.77 -1.09 -2.50
N LYS A 425 -15.25 -1.96 -3.37
CA LYS A 425 -15.84 -3.27 -3.71
C LYS A 425 -14.92 -4.39 -3.22
N SER A 426 -15.47 -5.52 -2.78
CA SER A 426 -14.66 -6.68 -2.41
C SER A 426 -13.85 -7.21 -3.61
N LEU A 427 -12.56 -7.49 -3.39
CA LEU A 427 -11.66 -8.13 -4.36
C LEU A 427 -11.83 -9.66 -4.40
N VAL A 428 -12.60 -10.26 -3.51
CA VAL A 428 -12.81 -11.71 -3.46
C VAL A 428 -13.29 -12.28 -4.79
N PRO A 429 -14.23 -11.64 -5.54
CA PRO A 429 -14.58 -12.08 -6.88
C PRO A 429 -13.37 -12.19 -7.82
N VAL A 430 -12.44 -11.22 -7.79
CA VAL A 430 -11.22 -11.23 -8.63
C VAL A 430 -10.27 -12.35 -8.20
N PHE A 431 -10.11 -12.59 -6.90
CA PHE A 431 -9.31 -13.70 -6.37
C PHE A 431 -9.85 -15.07 -6.82
N GLN A 432 -11.13 -15.12 -7.17
CA GLN A 432 -11.83 -16.29 -7.71
C GLN A 432 -11.93 -16.32 -9.24
N GLY A 433 -11.27 -15.39 -9.95
CA GLY A 433 -11.26 -15.31 -11.42
C GLY A 433 -12.48 -14.63 -12.05
N ARG A 434 -13.25 -13.84 -11.25
CA ARG A 434 -14.42 -13.05 -11.73
C ARG A 434 -14.06 -11.57 -11.81
N SER A 435 -14.79 -10.80 -12.62
CA SER A 435 -14.59 -9.36 -12.78
C SER A 435 -15.27 -8.54 -11.67
N LEU A 436 -14.70 -7.36 -11.36
CA LEU A 436 -15.33 -6.33 -10.51
C LEU A 436 -16.36 -5.48 -11.25
N GLY A 437 -16.32 -5.50 -12.58
CA GLY A 437 -17.08 -4.62 -13.43
C GLY A 437 -16.61 -3.16 -13.42
N SER A 438 -17.14 -2.36 -14.33
CA SER A 438 -16.78 -0.94 -14.45
C SER A 438 -17.22 -0.12 -13.23
N ARG A 439 -16.42 0.88 -12.88
CA ARG A 439 -16.72 1.88 -11.86
C ARG A 439 -15.89 3.14 -12.07
N LYS A 440 -16.37 4.24 -11.49
CA LYS A 440 -15.58 5.49 -11.45
C LYS A 440 -14.72 5.52 -10.20
N LEU A 441 -13.48 5.97 -10.34
CA LEU A 441 -12.52 6.21 -9.26
C LEU A 441 -12.05 7.66 -9.33
N PHE A 442 -11.76 8.24 -8.17
CA PHE A 442 -11.47 9.66 -8.05
C PHE A 442 -10.22 9.88 -7.19
N TRP A 443 -9.48 10.93 -7.48
CA TRP A 443 -8.31 11.36 -6.74
C TRP A 443 -8.25 12.86 -6.60
N GLU A 444 -7.82 13.32 -5.46
CA GLU A 444 -7.37 14.68 -5.22
C GLU A 444 -6.22 14.66 -4.22
N HIS A 445 -5.17 15.40 -4.50
CA HIS A 445 -4.12 15.71 -3.54
C HIS A 445 -3.45 17.04 -3.88
N GLU A 446 -3.50 17.99 -2.95
CA GLU A 446 -2.91 19.34 -3.09
C GLU A 446 -3.32 20.07 -4.40
N GLY A 447 -4.59 19.94 -4.78
CA GLY A 447 -5.14 20.53 -6.01
C GLY A 447 -4.96 19.67 -7.26
N ASN A 448 -4.05 18.69 -7.25
CA ASN A 448 -3.94 17.72 -8.32
C ASN A 448 -5.16 16.79 -8.29
N ARG A 449 -5.79 16.57 -9.41
CA ARG A 449 -7.11 15.93 -9.47
C ARG A 449 -7.21 14.95 -10.62
N ALA A 450 -7.96 13.86 -10.41
CA ALA A 450 -8.24 12.89 -11.46
C ALA A 450 -9.58 12.18 -11.25
N VAL A 451 -10.15 11.72 -12.35
CA VAL A 451 -11.23 10.74 -12.40
C VAL A 451 -10.91 9.69 -13.45
N ARG A 452 -11.13 8.43 -13.12
CA ARG A 452 -11.07 7.32 -14.06
C ARG A 452 -12.48 6.73 -14.24
N ASP A 453 -12.90 6.57 -15.49
CA ASP A 453 -14.15 5.92 -15.89
C ASP A 453 -13.86 4.87 -16.96
N GLY A 454 -13.81 3.60 -16.56
CA GLY A 454 -13.36 2.50 -17.41
C GLY A 454 -11.93 2.72 -17.92
N LYS A 455 -11.78 2.83 -19.25
CA LYS A 455 -10.48 3.10 -19.89
C LYS A 455 -10.09 4.58 -19.89
N TRP A 456 -11.02 5.49 -19.65
CA TRP A 456 -10.76 6.92 -19.70
C TRP A 456 -10.25 7.44 -18.38
N LYS A 457 -9.20 8.27 -18.44
CA LYS A 457 -8.69 9.01 -17.28
C LYS A 457 -8.62 10.49 -17.64
N LEU A 458 -9.32 11.31 -16.87
CA LEU A 458 -9.21 12.75 -16.87
C LEU A 458 -8.33 13.13 -15.69
N VAL A 459 -7.23 13.87 -15.91
CA VAL A 459 -6.25 14.22 -14.88
C VAL A 459 -5.78 15.66 -15.05
N SER A 460 -5.41 16.34 -13.98
CA SER A 460 -4.89 17.71 -14.02
C SER A 460 -3.83 17.90 -12.95
N ARG A 461 -2.73 18.53 -13.34
CA ARG A 461 -1.73 19.08 -12.42
C ARG A 461 -2.16 20.50 -12.02
N TYR A 462 -2.36 20.73 -10.74
CA TYR A 462 -2.69 22.06 -10.28
C TYR A 462 -1.56 23.08 -10.55
N PRO A 463 -1.85 24.30 -11.05
CA PRO A 463 -3.18 24.83 -11.43
C PRO A 463 -3.54 24.66 -12.93
N LYS A 464 -2.97 23.63 -13.61
CA LYS A 464 -3.15 23.41 -15.04
C LYS A 464 -4.55 22.90 -15.40
N GLU A 465 -4.85 22.98 -16.71
CA GLU A 465 -6.07 22.46 -17.30
C GLU A 465 -6.15 20.92 -17.24
N TRP A 466 -7.29 20.37 -17.61
CA TRP A 466 -7.51 18.94 -17.70
C TRP A 466 -6.81 18.32 -18.90
N GLU A 467 -6.20 17.16 -18.71
CA GLU A 467 -5.63 16.25 -19.70
C GLU A 467 -6.52 14.99 -19.75
N LEU A 468 -6.84 14.45 -20.95
CA LEU A 468 -7.67 13.26 -21.13
C LEU A 468 -6.90 12.14 -21.80
N TYR A 469 -6.92 10.93 -21.23
CA TYR A 469 -6.18 9.76 -21.73
C TYR A 469 -7.06 8.54 -21.89
N ASP A 470 -6.80 7.74 -22.94
CA ASP A 470 -7.30 6.37 -23.11
C ASP A 470 -6.26 5.40 -22.55
N LEU A 471 -6.44 4.91 -21.34
CA LEU A 471 -5.46 4.07 -20.64
C LEU A 471 -5.30 2.66 -21.24
N GLU A 472 -6.21 2.20 -22.11
CA GLU A 472 -6.00 0.97 -22.86
C GLU A 472 -5.01 1.16 -24.00
N ALA A 473 -5.05 2.30 -24.67
CA ALA A 473 -4.15 2.65 -25.76
C ALA A 473 -2.85 3.28 -25.25
N ASP A 474 -2.90 4.07 -24.17
CA ASP A 474 -1.84 4.94 -23.67
C ASP A 474 -1.89 5.08 -22.14
N ARG A 475 -1.50 4.02 -21.42
CA ARG A 475 -1.41 4.10 -19.96
C ARG A 475 -0.25 4.96 -19.47
N THR A 476 0.68 5.30 -20.34
CA THR A 476 1.80 6.18 -20.02
C THR A 476 1.47 7.67 -20.07
N GLU A 477 0.22 8.01 -20.42
CA GLU A 477 -0.32 9.38 -20.40
C GLU A 477 0.48 10.35 -21.29
N MET A 478 0.78 9.92 -22.55
CA MET A 478 1.59 10.67 -23.51
C MET A 478 0.77 11.39 -24.57
N ASN A 479 -0.45 10.91 -24.86
CA ASN A 479 -1.31 11.44 -25.94
C ASN A 479 -2.57 12.06 -25.34
N ASP A 480 -2.49 13.35 -25.02
CA ASP A 480 -3.64 14.11 -24.52
C ASP A 480 -4.73 14.25 -25.61
N LEU A 481 -5.90 13.74 -25.29
CA LEU A 481 -7.11 13.76 -26.14
C LEU A 481 -8.10 14.86 -25.75
N SER A 482 -7.77 15.74 -24.79
CA SER A 482 -8.68 16.74 -24.24
C SER A 482 -9.26 17.66 -25.32
N ALA A 483 -8.42 18.14 -26.23
CA ALA A 483 -8.84 19.01 -27.34
C ALA A 483 -9.70 18.27 -28.39
N LYS A 484 -9.54 16.95 -28.51
CA LYS A 484 -10.30 16.11 -29.48
C LYS A 484 -11.64 15.64 -28.94
N MET A 485 -11.82 15.62 -27.62
CA MET A 485 -13.00 15.06 -26.96
C MET A 485 -13.56 15.99 -25.86
N PRO A 486 -13.88 17.26 -26.17
CA PRO A 486 -14.28 18.25 -25.17
C PRO A 486 -15.55 17.87 -24.39
N GLU A 487 -16.48 17.20 -25.03
CA GLU A 487 -17.72 16.73 -24.36
C GLU A 487 -17.42 15.69 -23.28
N ARG A 488 -16.48 14.76 -23.54
CA ARG A 488 -16.05 13.76 -22.55
C ARG A 488 -15.32 14.45 -21.40
N VAL A 489 -14.44 15.40 -21.68
CA VAL A 489 -13.78 16.22 -20.65
C VAL A 489 -14.83 16.89 -19.77
N ALA A 490 -15.83 17.56 -20.37
CA ALA A 490 -16.89 18.25 -19.62
C ALA A 490 -17.71 17.28 -18.75
N GLN A 491 -18.08 16.10 -19.28
CA GLN A 491 -18.82 15.11 -18.51
C GLN A 491 -17.99 14.57 -17.32
N MET A 492 -16.74 14.18 -17.55
CA MET A 492 -15.89 13.64 -16.48
C MET A 492 -15.51 14.70 -15.45
N ALA A 493 -15.32 15.96 -15.85
CA ALA A 493 -15.10 17.07 -14.93
C ALA A 493 -16.35 17.34 -14.06
N LYS A 494 -17.54 17.18 -14.59
CA LYS A 494 -18.80 17.25 -13.82
C LYS A 494 -18.88 16.10 -12.79
N ASP A 495 -18.52 14.89 -13.19
CA ASP A 495 -18.48 13.74 -12.28
C ASP A 495 -17.47 13.96 -11.13
N TYR A 496 -16.29 14.51 -11.47
CA TYR A 496 -15.29 14.90 -10.47
C TYR A 496 -15.85 15.95 -9.49
N ALA A 497 -16.48 17.02 -10.00
CA ALA A 497 -17.04 18.09 -9.17
C ALA A 497 -18.10 17.58 -8.19
N ALA A 498 -18.97 16.66 -8.65
CA ALA A 498 -19.98 16.03 -7.80
C ALA A 498 -19.35 15.18 -6.68
N TRP A 499 -18.34 14.39 -7.01
CA TRP A 499 -17.59 13.62 -6.02
C TRP A 499 -16.84 14.53 -5.03
N ALA A 500 -16.15 15.56 -5.53
CA ALA A 500 -15.38 16.50 -4.72
C ALA A 500 -16.28 17.21 -3.69
N ALA A 501 -17.45 17.67 -4.12
CA ALA A 501 -18.44 18.29 -3.23
C ALA A 501 -18.94 17.30 -2.16
N ARG A 502 -19.25 16.05 -2.53
CA ARG A 502 -19.69 14.99 -1.62
C ARG A 502 -18.63 14.63 -0.57
N CYS A 503 -17.37 14.55 -0.99
CA CYS A 503 -16.26 14.19 -0.11
C CYS A 503 -15.70 15.38 0.70
N GLY A 504 -16.13 16.61 0.42
CA GLY A 504 -15.68 17.82 1.11
C GLY A 504 -14.28 18.27 0.66
N VAL A 505 -13.91 17.99 -0.58
CA VAL A 505 -12.66 18.48 -1.20
C VAL A 505 -12.66 20.00 -1.21
N LYS A 506 -11.51 20.60 -0.89
CA LYS A 506 -11.26 22.04 -0.89
C LYS A 506 -10.11 22.39 -1.81
N THR A 507 -10.24 23.52 -2.49
CA THR A 507 -9.12 24.04 -3.29
C THR A 507 -7.99 24.56 -2.40
N PRO A 508 -6.75 24.64 -2.89
CA PRO A 508 -5.63 25.22 -2.14
C PRO A 508 -5.92 26.65 -1.67
N GLU A 509 -6.68 27.46 -2.47
CA GLU A 509 -7.07 28.82 -2.11
C GLU A 509 -8.07 28.84 -0.96
N GLU A 510 -9.04 27.91 -0.93
CA GLU A 510 -10.01 27.79 0.18
C GLU A 510 -9.30 27.40 1.48
N LEU A 511 -8.31 26.50 1.41
CA LEU A 511 -7.51 26.08 2.56
C LEU A 511 -6.58 27.19 3.06
N GLY A 512 -5.95 27.96 2.15
CA GLY A 512 -5.04 29.06 2.49
C GLY A 512 -5.74 30.26 3.15
N LYS A 513 -6.99 30.54 2.81
CA LYS A 513 -7.78 31.64 3.42
C LYS A 513 -8.11 31.37 4.90
N LYS A 514 -8.34 30.12 5.29
CA LYS A 514 -8.68 29.78 6.68
C LYS A 514 -7.49 29.78 7.63
N THR A 515 -6.29 29.53 7.13
CA THR A 515 -5.05 29.57 7.94
C THR A 515 -4.69 31.01 8.36
N LYS A 516 -5.06 32.02 7.54
CA LYS A 516 -4.84 33.47 7.85
C LYS A 516 -5.84 34.06 8.83
N GLN A 517 -6.98 33.39 9.08
CA GLN A 517 -8.00 33.88 10.04
C GLN A 517 -7.79 33.36 11.46
N LYS A 518 -6.88 32.41 11.70
CA LYS A 518 -6.54 31.87 13.01
C LYS A 518 -5.16 32.32 13.54
N GLY A 519 -4.48 33.26 12.86
CA GLY A 519 -3.20 33.85 13.28
C GLY A 519 -3.36 35.19 14.02
#